data_c48bd01061abb6445330a67c936748ce
#
_entry.id   c48bd01061abb6445330a67c936748ce
#
_cell.length_a   1.000
_cell.length_b   1.000
_cell.length_c   1.000
_cell.angle_alpha   90.00
_cell.angle_beta   90.00
_cell.angle_gamma   90.00
#
_symmetry.space_group_name_H-M   'P 1'
#
loop_
_entity.id
_entity.type
_entity.pdbx_description
1 polymer ?
#
loop_
_entity_poly.entity_id
_entity_poly.type
_entity_poly.pdbx_seq_one_letter_code
_entity_poly.pdbx_strand_id
1 'polypeptide(L)'
;MNEVFAYVPRAVYPQLSTLASPGYVHRYLVDGPMVEGDIYTGGAWRTVLVGTTGAGPKGVFALDITQRSGSSATTMGTGNVLWDVAGTDTATNIEHLGNILQPGVIGSGRDGNWYYFVGNGYESANDKARLLAINLADGSIHVVDTDNVGGPDPANAN
;
A
#
# COMPACT_ATOMS: atom_id res chain seq x y z
N MET A 1 25.00 -11.59 -3.82
CA MET A 1 23.75 -11.49 -3.03
C MET A 1 22.75 -12.41 -3.68
N ASN A 2 22.11 -13.29 -2.93
CA ASN A 2 21.09 -14.19 -3.50
C ASN A 2 19.72 -13.53 -3.28
N GLU A 3 18.90 -13.51 -4.34
CA GLU A 3 17.50 -13.10 -4.23
C GLU A 3 16.76 -14.09 -3.32
N VAL A 4 15.98 -13.56 -2.38
CA VAL A 4 15.15 -14.37 -1.47
C VAL A 4 13.73 -14.52 -2.03
N PHE A 5 13.17 -13.41 -2.52
CA PHE A 5 11.90 -13.37 -3.25
C PHE A 5 11.79 -12.06 -4.03
N ALA A 6 10.88 -12.03 -4.99
CA ALA A 6 10.47 -10.83 -5.70
C ALA A 6 8.94 -10.73 -5.68
N TYR A 7 8.43 -9.52 -5.50
CA TYR A 7 7.00 -9.24 -5.51
C TYR A 7 6.68 -8.10 -6.47
N VAL A 8 5.67 -8.29 -7.29
CA VAL A 8 5.17 -7.27 -8.22
C VAL A 8 3.74 -6.94 -7.81
N PRO A 9 3.46 -5.70 -7.35
CA PRO A 9 2.12 -5.27 -6.97
C PRO A 9 1.15 -5.32 -8.14
N ARG A 10 -0.11 -5.71 -7.89
CA ARG A 10 -1.15 -5.88 -8.90
C ARG A 10 -1.44 -4.59 -9.68
N ALA A 11 -1.36 -3.45 -9.00
CA ALA A 11 -1.53 -2.13 -9.62
C ALA A 11 -0.60 -1.89 -10.83
N VAL A 12 0.57 -2.56 -10.85
CA VAL A 12 1.59 -2.40 -11.90
C VAL A 12 1.34 -3.30 -13.12
N TYR A 13 0.58 -4.39 -12.97
CA TYR A 13 0.40 -5.40 -14.03
C TYR A 13 0.00 -4.83 -15.40
N PRO A 14 -0.95 -3.86 -15.51
CA PRO A 14 -1.32 -3.30 -16.80
C PRO A 14 -0.18 -2.59 -17.53
N GLN A 15 0.86 -2.19 -16.79
CA GLN A 15 1.99 -1.42 -17.34
C GLN A 15 3.21 -2.27 -17.67
N LEU A 16 3.26 -3.54 -17.24
CA LEU A 16 4.43 -4.40 -17.46
C LEU A 16 4.75 -4.60 -18.94
N SER A 17 3.74 -4.68 -19.81
CA SER A 17 3.95 -4.84 -21.23
C SER A 17 4.68 -3.64 -21.87
N THR A 18 4.56 -2.45 -21.29
CA THR A 18 5.21 -1.25 -21.81
C THR A 18 6.72 -1.29 -21.63
N LEU A 19 7.23 -2.05 -20.63
CA LEU A 19 8.66 -2.20 -20.37
C LEU A 19 9.39 -2.89 -21.54
N ALA A 20 8.70 -3.75 -22.27
CA ALA A 20 9.24 -4.47 -23.43
C ALA A 20 9.02 -3.72 -24.76
N SER A 21 8.40 -2.55 -24.74
CA SER A 21 8.11 -1.77 -25.93
C SER A 21 9.38 -1.10 -26.48
N PRO A 22 9.65 -1.15 -27.80
CA PRO A 22 10.74 -0.40 -28.41
C PRO A 22 10.66 1.13 -28.21
N GLY A 23 9.45 1.65 -27.97
CA GLY A 23 9.19 3.06 -27.67
C GLY A 23 9.06 3.37 -26.19
N TYR A 24 9.64 2.54 -25.31
CA TYR A 24 9.54 2.74 -23.87
C TYR A 24 10.04 4.12 -23.45
N VAL A 25 9.21 4.83 -22.72
CA VAL A 25 9.55 6.05 -21.98
C VAL A 25 9.51 5.72 -20.49
N HIS A 26 10.52 6.15 -19.75
CA HIS A 26 10.64 5.87 -18.32
C HIS A 26 9.35 6.26 -17.55
N ARG A 27 8.89 5.36 -16.69
CA ARG A 27 7.77 5.56 -15.79
C ARG A 27 8.11 4.99 -14.43
N TYR A 28 7.64 5.66 -13.39
CA TYR A 28 7.66 5.09 -12.06
C TYR A 28 6.65 3.95 -11.98
N LEU A 29 7.04 2.83 -11.38
CA LEU A 29 6.19 1.67 -11.20
C LEU A 29 6.00 1.34 -9.73
N VAL A 30 7.11 1.14 -8.99
CA VAL A 30 7.10 0.87 -7.56
C VAL A 30 8.29 1.63 -6.96
N ASP A 31 8.08 2.86 -6.54
CA ASP A 31 9.08 3.72 -5.93
C ASP A 31 8.60 4.32 -4.60
N GLY A 32 7.48 3.78 -4.08
CA GLY A 32 6.91 4.23 -2.83
C GLY A 32 7.64 3.70 -1.60
N PRO A 33 7.37 4.31 -0.45
CA PRO A 33 7.94 3.87 0.83
C PRO A 33 7.42 2.50 1.24
N MET A 34 8.24 1.81 2.02
CA MET A 34 7.89 0.57 2.70
C MET A 34 8.03 0.76 4.21
N VAL A 35 7.13 0.15 4.97
CA VAL A 35 7.11 0.18 6.43
C VAL A 35 6.93 -1.25 6.93
N GLU A 36 7.77 -1.64 7.88
CA GLU A 36 7.63 -2.91 8.59
C GLU A 36 7.12 -2.68 10.02
N GLY A 37 6.45 -3.69 10.55
CA GLY A 37 5.99 -3.68 11.94
C GLY A 37 5.45 -5.03 12.38
N ASP A 38 5.49 -5.27 13.69
CA ASP A 38 4.92 -6.46 14.29
C ASP A 38 3.47 -6.22 14.66
N ILE A 39 2.60 -7.16 14.26
CA ILE A 39 1.18 -7.15 14.57
C ILE A 39 0.77 -8.46 15.23
N TYR A 40 -0.22 -8.41 16.11
CA TYR A 40 -0.82 -9.62 16.69
C TYR A 40 -2.14 -9.92 16.00
N THR A 41 -2.18 -11.01 15.24
CA THR A 41 -3.38 -11.40 14.49
C THR A 41 -3.47 -12.94 14.39
N GLY A 42 -4.69 -13.47 14.42
CA GLY A 42 -4.89 -14.92 14.34
C GLY A 42 -4.25 -15.70 15.48
N GLY A 43 -4.09 -15.08 16.68
CA GLY A 43 -3.48 -15.72 17.85
C GLY A 43 -1.95 -15.77 17.86
N ALA A 44 -1.28 -15.07 16.93
CA ALA A 44 0.18 -15.07 16.82
C ALA A 44 0.73 -13.68 16.43
N TRP A 45 1.97 -13.42 16.81
CA TRP A 45 2.71 -12.29 16.30
C TRP A 45 3.21 -12.55 14.88
N ARG A 46 3.10 -11.53 14.04
CA ARG A 46 3.57 -11.54 12.66
C ARG A 46 4.31 -10.25 12.35
N THR A 47 5.39 -10.36 11.60
CA THR A 47 6.07 -9.20 11.02
C THR A 47 5.47 -8.94 9.64
N VAL A 48 4.92 -7.76 9.45
CA VAL A 48 4.25 -7.34 8.21
C VAL A 48 5.05 -6.23 7.56
N LEU A 49 5.21 -6.32 6.24
CA LEU A 49 5.71 -5.26 5.39
C LEU A 49 4.54 -4.65 4.62
N VAL A 50 4.33 -3.36 4.77
CA VAL A 50 3.39 -2.60 3.94
C VAL A 50 4.18 -1.75 2.97
N GLY A 51 3.86 -1.83 1.69
CA GLY A 51 4.48 -1.04 0.64
C GLY A 51 3.45 -0.28 -0.18
N THR A 52 3.88 0.83 -0.75
CA THR A 52 3.09 1.63 -1.70
C THR A 52 3.78 1.69 -3.05
N THR A 53 3.05 2.01 -4.08
CA THR A 53 3.60 2.16 -5.43
C THR A 53 4.18 3.55 -5.71
N GLY A 54 4.03 4.47 -4.76
CA GLY A 54 4.61 5.83 -4.88
C GLY A 54 4.03 6.64 -6.02
N ALA A 55 4.89 7.17 -6.89
CA ALA A 55 4.51 7.93 -8.08
C ALA A 55 4.05 7.03 -9.26
N GLY A 56 4.06 5.73 -9.07
CA GLY A 56 3.55 4.76 -10.04
C GLY A 56 2.01 4.70 -10.05
N PRO A 57 1.43 3.61 -10.55
CA PRO A 57 -0.01 3.36 -10.44
C PRO A 57 -0.43 3.33 -8.97
N LYS A 58 -1.58 3.89 -8.63
CA LYS A 58 -2.07 3.93 -7.25
C LYS A 58 -2.23 2.52 -6.68
N GLY A 59 -1.52 2.21 -5.61
CA GLY A 59 -1.55 0.89 -5.00
C GLY A 59 -0.88 0.84 -3.63
N VAL A 60 -1.39 -0.04 -2.79
CA VAL A 60 -0.85 -0.39 -1.48
C VAL A 60 -0.96 -1.89 -1.29
N PHE A 61 0.06 -2.51 -0.75
CA PHE A 61 0.09 -3.96 -0.53
C PHE A 61 0.68 -4.30 0.83
N ALA A 62 0.31 -5.45 1.38
CA ALA A 62 0.90 -5.98 2.61
C ALA A 62 1.36 -7.41 2.45
N LEU A 63 2.55 -7.69 2.97
CA LEU A 63 3.19 -8.99 2.94
C LEU A 63 3.47 -9.47 4.37
N ASP A 64 3.20 -10.74 4.65
CA ASP A 64 3.69 -11.42 5.86
C ASP A 64 5.13 -11.86 5.63
N ILE A 65 6.06 -11.16 6.27
CA ILE A 65 7.50 -11.45 6.20
C ILE A 65 8.02 -12.13 7.46
N THR A 66 7.12 -12.70 8.27
CA THR A 66 7.47 -13.38 9.52
C THR A 66 8.48 -14.49 9.26
N GLN A 67 9.67 -14.37 9.83
CA GLN A 67 10.64 -15.45 9.81
C GLN A 67 10.22 -16.53 10.81
N ARG A 68 9.99 -17.73 10.30
CA ARG A 68 9.71 -18.89 11.16
C ARG A 68 11.00 -19.55 11.55
N SER A 69 11.26 -19.65 12.86
CA SER A 69 12.42 -20.38 13.40
C SER A 69 12.47 -21.80 12.84
N GLY A 70 13.60 -22.18 12.25
CA GLY A 70 13.87 -23.53 11.75
C GLY A 70 13.66 -23.74 10.26
N SER A 71 13.23 -22.77 9.48
CA SER A 71 13.23 -22.88 8.02
C SER A 71 14.47 -22.22 7.41
N SER A 72 15.21 -22.99 6.65
CA SER A 72 16.22 -22.47 5.74
C SER A 72 15.52 -21.60 4.70
N ALA A 73 15.95 -20.34 4.57
CA ALA A 73 15.44 -19.34 3.62
C ALA A 73 13.93 -19.47 3.38
N THR A 74 13.14 -18.68 4.05
CA THR A 74 11.68 -18.70 3.94
C THR A 74 11.30 -18.59 2.47
N THR A 75 10.76 -19.64 1.90
CA THR A 75 10.20 -19.57 0.56
C THR A 75 8.95 -18.71 0.63
N MET A 76 9.06 -17.45 0.24
CA MET A 76 7.92 -16.57 0.08
C MET A 76 7.05 -17.10 -1.06
N GLY A 77 5.76 -17.16 -0.84
CA GLY A 77 4.78 -17.60 -1.82
C GLY A 77 3.51 -16.77 -1.77
N THR A 78 2.51 -17.17 -2.53
CA THR A 78 1.23 -16.47 -2.59
C THR A 78 0.54 -16.35 -1.21
N GLY A 79 0.78 -17.30 -0.32
CA GLY A 79 0.26 -17.27 1.07
C GLY A 79 0.90 -16.21 1.96
N ASN A 80 1.96 -15.54 1.52
CA ASN A 80 2.59 -14.44 2.22
C ASN A 80 2.01 -13.08 1.82
N VAL A 81 1.22 -13.01 0.75
CA VAL A 81 0.50 -11.79 0.38
C VAL A 81 -0.75 -11.72 1.26
N LEU A 82 -0.79 -10.77 2.17
CA LEU A 82 -1.97 -10.55 3.01
C LEU A 82 -3.09 -9.94 2.16
N TRP A 83 -2.76 -8.89 1.45
CA TRP A 83 -3.65 -8.22 0.49
C TRP A 83 -2.85 -7.32 -0.45
N ASP A 84 -3.48 -6.95 -1.55
CA ASP A 84 -2.94 -6.06 -2.57
C ASP A 84 -4.09 -5.23 -3.16
N VAL A 85 -4.09 -3.94 -2.87
CA VAL A 85 -5.12 -2.99 -3.26
C VAL A 85 -4.60 -2.12 -4.40
N ALA A 86 -5.28 -2.14 -5.53
CA ALA A 86 -5.02 -1.28 -6.67
C ALA A 86 -6.08 -0.18 -6.77
N GLY A 87 -5.68 1.03 -7.15
CA GLY A 87 -6.60 2.17 -7.33
C GLY A 87 -7.67 1.97 -8.40
N THR A 88 -7.57 0.89 -9.19
CA THR A 88 -8.58 0.45 -10.18
C THR A 88 -9.61 -0.53 -9.60
N ASP A 89 -9.50 -0.90 -8.34
CA ASP A 89 -10.45 -1.79 -7.69
C ASP A 89 -11.80 -1.12 -7.50
N THR A 90 -12.82 -1.93 -7.24
CA THR A 90 -14.17 -1.46 -6.91
C THR A 90 -14.45 -1.50 -5.41
N ALA A 91 -13.39 -1.61 -4.59
CA ALA A 91 -13.51 -1.65 -3.13
C ALA A 91 -14.04 -0.32 -2.59
N THR A 92 -14.77 -0.38 -1.47
CA THR A 92 -15.26 0.81 -0.78
C THR A 92 -14.11 1.73 -0.40
N ASN A 93 -14.30 3.03 -0.59
CA ASN A 93 -13.32 4.09 -0.30
C ASN A 93 -12.05 4.07 -1.19
N ILE A 94 -12.02 3.26 -2.24
CA ILE A 94 -10.87 3.20 -3.15
C ILE A 94 -10.61 4.54 -3.86
N GLU A 95 -11.65 5.33 -4.08
CA GLU A 95 -11.57 6.67 -4.68
C GLU A 95 -10.75 7.66 -3.85
N HIS A 96 -10.54 7.36 -2.58
CA HIS A 96 -9.68 8.18 -1.70
C HIS A 96 -8.20 7.81 -1.80
N LEU A 97 -7.86 6.66 -2.42
CA LEU A 97 -6.47 6.28 -2.62
C LEU A 97 -5.83 7.12 -3.71
N GLY A 98 -4.78 7.82 -3.36
CA GLY A 98 -3.92 8.58 -4.27
C GLY A 98 -2.51 8.00 -4.38
N ASN A 99 -1.59 8.80 -4.88
CA ASN A 99 -0.17 8.47 -4.95
C ASN A 99 0.50 8.75 -3.61
N ILE A 100 0.76 7.69 -2.85
CA ILE A 100 1.32 7.77 -1.49
C ILE A 100 2.84 7.78 -1.58
N LEU A 101 3.45 8.95 -1.34
CA LEU A 101 4.89 9.18 -1.41
C LEU A 101 5.57 9.23 -0.03
N GLN A 102 4.79 9.25 1.05
CA GLN A 102 5.31 9.30 2.41
C GLN A 102 5.00 8.02 3.16
N PRO A 103 5.89 7.55 4.03
CA PRO A 103 5.61 6.37 4.86
C PRO A 103 4.47 6.66 5.84
N GLY A 104 3.61 5.68 6.05
CA GLY A 104 2.64 5.68 7.12
C GLY A 104 3.18 5.03 8.40
N VAL A 105 2.27 4.67 9.29
CA VAL A 105 2.58 4.03 10.58
C VAL A 105 1.68 2.82 10.78
N ILE A 106 2.25 1.72 11.23
CA ILE A 106 1.51 0.54 11.67
C ILE A 106 1.14 0.72 13.15
N GLY A 107 -0.12 0.53 13.49
CA GLY A 107 -0.60 0.65 14.86
C GLY A 107 -1.91 -0.09 15.11
N SER A 108 -2.20 -0.36 16.39
CA SER A 108 -3.44 -1.00 16.79
C SER A 108 -4.56 0.03 16.98
N GLY A 109 -5.76 -0.32 16.52
CA GLY A 109 -6.97 0.40 16.82
C GLY A 109 -7.55 0.03 18.20
N ARG A 110 -8.53 0.81 18.66
CA ARG A 110 -9.27 0.53 19.92
C ARG A 110 -10.17 -0.71 19.82
N ASP A 111 -10.47 -1.13 18.63
CA ASP A 111 -11.25 -2.30 18.28
C ASP A 111 -10.44 -3.61 18.31
N GLY A 112 -9.14 -3.52 18.61
CA GLY A 112 -8.22 -4.66 18.62
C GLY A 112 -7.68 -5.06 17.26
N ASN A 113 -8.06 -4.37 16.19
CA ASN A 113 -7.49 -4.58 14.86
C ASN A 113 -6.20 -3.77 14.68
N TRP A 114 -5.41 -4.19 13.71
CA TRP A 114 -4.19 -3.49 13.32
C TRP A 114 -4.40 -2.78 11.99
N TYR A 115 -3.86 -1.58 11.89
CA TYR A 115 -4.04 -0.70 10.76
C TYR A 115 -2.70 -0.12 10.28
N TYR A 116 -2.65 0.15 8.98
CA TYR A 116 -1.68 1.05 8.40
C TYR A 116 -2.32 2.43 8.27
N PHE A 117 -1.84 3.39 9.05
CA PHE A 117 -2.30 4.78 9.03
C PHE A 117 -1.41 5.59 8.11
N VAL A 118 -2.00 6.22 7.09
CA VAL A 118 -1.23 6.96 6.08
C VAL A 118 -2.09 8.07 5.48
N GLY A 119 -1.46 9.19 5.11
CA GLY A 119 -2.10 10.18 4.25
C GLY A 119 -2.41 9.58 2.88
N ASN A 120 -3.54 9.93 2.30
CA ASN A 120 -4.01 9.35 1.04
C ASN A 120 -3.15 9.68 -0.19
N GLY A 121 -2.19 10.58 -0.07
CA GLY A 121 -1.32 10.98 -1.17
C GLY A 121 -1.97 11.97 -2.14
N TYR A 122 -1.37 12.08 -3.32
CA TYR A 122 -1.79 13.00 -4.38
C TYR A 122 -2.74 12.33 -5.37
N GLU A 123 -3.50 13.15 -6.10
CA GLU A 123 -4.36 12.68 -7.20
C GLU A 123 -5.42 11.64 -6.80
N SER A 124 -5.91 11.67 -5.55
CA SER A 124 -7.11 10.92 -5.23
C SER A 124 -8.29 11.45 -6.06
N ALA A 125 -9.31 10.62 -6.32
CA ALA A 125 -10.41 11.00 -7.21
C ALA A 125 -11.17 12.26 -6.78
N ASN A 126 -11.09 12.60 -5.49
CA ASN A 126 -11.79 13.76 -4.92
C ASN A 126 -10.86 14.94 -4.62
N ASP A 127 -9.57 14.83 -4.91
CA ASP A 127 -8.53 15.85 -4.63
C ASP A 127 -8.57 16.40 -3.18
N LYS A 128 -8.98 15.55 -2.24
CA LYS A 128 -9.09 15.92 -0.83
C LYS A 128 -8.04 15.21 0.00
N ALA A 129 -7.40 15.95 0.89
CA ALA A 129 -6.52 15.33 1.88
C ALA A 129 -7.34 14.46 2.85
N ARG A 130 -6.92 13.23 3.05
CA ARG A 130 -7.56 12.26 3.93
C ARG A 130 -6.50 11.48 4.69
N LEU A 131 -6.82 11.11 5.91
CA LEU A 131 -6.10 10.06 6.60
C LEU A 131 -6.80 8.73 6.30
N LEU A 132 -6.05 7.77 5.80
CA LEU A 132 -6.51 6.40 5.58
C LEU A 132 -6.06 5.52 6.74
N ALA A 133 -6.97 4.71 7.25
CA ALA A 133 -6.66 3.59 8.13
C ALA A 133 -6.96 2.29 7.36
N ILE A 134 -5.93 1.64 6.87
CA ILE A 134 -6.05 0.41 6.07
C ILE A 134 -5.91 -0.79 7.00
N ASN A 135 -6.93 -1.61 7.09
CA ASN A 135 -6.93 -2.78 7.96
C ASN A 135 -5.91 -3.81 7.47
N LEU A 136 -5.01 -4.22 8.36
CA LEU A 136 -3.93 -5.15 8.01
C LEU A 136 -4.39 -6.60 7.87
N ALA A 137 -5.61 -6.93 8.29
CA ALA A 137 -6.15 -8.26 8.09
C ALA A 137 -6.69 -8.51 6.67
N ASP A 138 -7.27 -7.48 6.02
CA ASP A 138 -8.00 -7.65 4.77
C ASP A 138 -7.82 -6.55 3.73
N GLY A 139 -7.08 -5.49 4.05
CA GLY A 139 -6.84 -4.35 3.15
C GLY A 139 -8.02 -3.38 3.03
N SER A 140 -9.07 -3.53 3.83
CA SER A 140 -10.21 -2.60 3.82
C SER A 140 -9.78 -1.19 4.22
N ILE A 141 -10.27 -0.19 3.48
CA ILE A 141 -9.90 1.21 3.66
C ILE A 141 -10.97 1.92 4.48
N HIS A 142 -10.57 2.44 5.64
CA HIS A 142 -11.36 3.35 6.45
C HIS A 142 -10.83 4.76 6.26
N VAL A 143 -11.72 5.69 5.92
CA VAL A 143 -11.36 7.09 5.71
C VAL A 143 -11.65 7.87 6.98
N VAL A 144 -10.65 8.54 7.50
CA VAL A 144 -10.82 9.54 8.55
C VAL A 144 -10.99 10.88 7.86
N ASP A 145 -12.20 11.45 7.97
CA ASP A 145 -12.46 12.78 7.40
C ASP A 145 -11.71 13.84 8.22
N THR A 146 -10.90 14.62 7.53
CA THR A 146 -10.11 15.69 8.12
C THR A 146 -10.84 17.05 8.04
N ASP A 147 -12.15 17.03 8.08
CA ASP A 147 -13.02 18.22 8.10
C ASP A 147 -12.80 19.21 6.94
N ASN A 148 -12.69 18.68 5.74
CA ASN A 148 -12.55 19.45 4.50
C ASN A 148 -11.27 20.31 4.38
N VAL A 149 -10.28 20.07 5.20
CA VAL A 149 -8.99 20.71 5.04
C VAL A 149 -8.24 19.94 3.95
N GLY A 150 -8.40 20.35 2.74
CA GLY A 150 -7.78 19.73 1.58
C GLY A 150 -8.77 19.76 0.42
N GLY A 151 -8.42 20.35 -0.56
CA GLY A 151 -9.03 20.59 -1.84
C GLY A 151 -8.10 21.53 -2.54
N PRO A 152 -8.21 21.72 -3.85
CA PRO A 152 -7.42 22.72 -4.51
C PRO A 152 -7.70 24.03 -3.78
N ASP A 153 -6.67 24.59 -3.13
CA ASP A 153 -6.73 25.96 -2.65
C ASP A 153 -6.97 26.82 -3.89
N PRO A 154 -8.12 27.50 -4.00
CA PRO A 154 -8.39 28.33 -5.16
C PRO A 154 -7.36 29.47 -5.31
N ALA A 155 -6.55 29.75 -4.29
CA ALA A 155 -5.43 30.67 -4.35
C ALA A 155 -4.13 30.01 -4.87
N ASN A 156 -4.06 28.67 -4.89
CA ASN A 156 -2.91 27.88 -5.34
C ASN A 156 -3.31 26.82 -6.39
N ALA A 157 -4.41 27.02 -7.08
CA ALA A 157 -4.77 26.22 -8.24
C ALA A 157 -3.78 26.50 -9.38
N ASN A 158 -2.69 25.75 -9.41
CA ASN A 158 -1.76 25.65 -10.54
C ASN A 158 -2.09 24.41 -11.35
#